data_1214456b6d511e9b66ec605b33125cea
#
_entry.id   1214456b6d511e9b66ec605b33125cea
#
_cell.length_a   1.000
_cell.length_b   1.000
_cell.length_c   1.000
_cell.angle_alpha   90.00
_cell.angle_beta   90.00
_cell.angle_gamma   90.00
#
_symmetry.space_group_name_H-M   'P 1'
#
loop_
_entity.id
_entity.type
_entity.pdbx_description
1 polymer ?
#
loop_
_entity_poly.entity_id
_entity_poly.type
_entity_poly.pdbx_seq_one_letter_code
_entity_poly.pdbx_strand_id
1 'polypeptide(L)'
;MKPKSVFLSTLLVFSFSAVMADPGVPEKGVEDEMVSGMVMDMDSKKPLKDVNITAILNSKREKIALTDMNGGYSFIMLKPGTYKLVFEKEGYKKVIKERVLVKNKTSLQINIEMPEFILFSERGPSAWHFFDY
;
A
#
# COMPACT_ATOMS: atom_id res chain seq x y z
N MET A 1 -13.25 55.89 -62.79
CA MET A 1 -12.81 54.52 -62.56
C MET A 1 -12.53 54.29 -61.10
N LYS A 2 -13.34 53.54 -60.50
CA LYS A 2 -13.17 53.23 -59.02
C LYS A 2 -12.26 52.05 -58.91
N PRO A 3 -11.16 52.14 -58.17
CA PRO A 3 -10.40 50.99 -57.83
C PRO A 3 -11.26 50.17 -56.91
N LYS A 4 -11.62 49.02 -57.31
CA LYS A 4 -12.21 48.06 -56.45
C LYS A 4 -11.11 47.56 -55.50
N SER A 5 -11.04 48.11 -54.32
CA SER A 5 -10.26 47.54 -53.29
C SER A 5 -10.92 46.20 -52.90
N VAL A 6 -10.40 45.17 -53.49
CA VAL A 6 -10.69 43.85 -53.03
C VAL A 6 -9.99 43.71 -51.68
N PHE A 7 -10.70 44.03 -50.67
CA PHE A 7 -10.29 43.57 -49.34
C PHE A 7 -10.40 42.06 -49.36
N LEU A 8 -9.35 41.41 -49.77
CA LEU A 8 -9.14 40.03 -49.50
C LEU A 8 -8.82 39.94 -48.02
N SER A 9 -9.86 39.96 -47.22
CA SER A 9 -9.75 39.56 -45.82
C SER A 9 -9.41 38.10 -45.81
N THR A 10 -8.13 37.84 -45.91
CA THR A 10 -7.60 36.55 -45.57
C THR A 10 -7.83 36.41 -44.09
N LEU A 11 -8.97 35.89 -43.76
CA LEU A 11 -9.24 35.35 -42.42
C LEU A 11 -8.31 34.16 -42.28
N LEU A 12 -7.11 34.43 -41.78
CA LEU A 12 -6.19 33.41 -41.37
C LEU A 12 -6.82 32.76 -40.12
N VAL A 13 -7.67 31.80 -40.37
CA VAL A 13 -8.12 30.92 -39.31
C VAL A 13 -6.89 30.12 -38.91
N PHE A 14 -6.15 30.67 -37.97
CA PHE A 14 -5.24 29.86 -37.17
C PHE A 14 -6.11 28.83 -36.45
N SER A 15 -6.33 27.73 -37.11
CA SER A 15 -6.70 26.50 -36.38
C SER A 15 -5.52 26.19 -35.48
N PHE A 16 -5.55 26.80 -34.31
CA PHE A 16 -4.74 26.34 -33.22
C PHE A 16 -5.31 24.97 -32.83
N SER A 17 -4.92 23.97 -33.56
CA SER A 17 -5.02 22.61 -33.07
C SER A 17 -4.10 22.57 -31.85
N ALA A 18 -4.61 22.99 -30.71
CA ALA A 18 -4.04 22.58 -29.47
C ALA A 18 -4.15 21.06 -29.50
N VAL A 19 -3.12 20.42 -30.03
CA VAL A 19 -2.84 19.05 -29.63
C VAL A 19 -2.57 19.17 -28.16
N MET A 20 -3.62 19.07 -27.37
CA MET A 20 -3.50 18.61 -26.00
C MET A 20 -2.79 17.29 -26.15
N ALA A 21 -1.45 17.33 -26.06
CA ALA A 21 -0.75 16.18 -25.63
C ALA A 21 -1.41 15.82 -24.30
N ASP A 22 -2.34 14.92 -24.36
CA ASP A 22 -2.90 14.30 -23.19
C ASP A 22 -1.67 13.88 -22.36
N PRO A 23 -1.43 14.48 -21.18
CA PRO A 23 -0.36 14.01 -20.33
C PRO A 23 -0.75 12.58 -20.04
N GLY A 24 -0.11 11.63 -20.73
CA GLY A 24 -0.52 10.28 -20.85
C GLY A 24 -1.38 9.86 -19.67
N VAL A 25 -2.63 9.58 -19.92
CA VAL A 25 -3.35 8.64 -19.06
C VAL A 25 -2.29 7.60 -18.76
N PRO A 26 -1.84 7.42 -17.51
CA PRO A 26 -0.96 6.31 -17.25
C PRO A 26 -1.68 5.14 -17.88
N GLU A 27 -1.10 4.62 -18.94
CA GLU A 27 -1.58 3.37 -19.47
C GLU A 27 -1.77 2.55 -18.20
N LYS A 28 -2.98 2.09 -17.97
CA LYS A 28 -3.21 1.06 -16.96
C LYS A 28 -2.26 -0.03 -17.40
N GLY A 29 -1.00 0.16 -16.98
CA GLY A 29 0.02 -0.83 -17.11
C GLY A 29 -0.64 -2.07 -16.61
N VAL A 30 -0.57 -3.13 -17.37
CA VAL A 30 -0.97 -4.47 -17.02
C VAL A 30 -1.20 -4.48 -15.52
N GLU A 31 -2.44 -4.66 -15.07
CA GLU A 31 -2.73 -4.75 -13.65
C GLU A 31 -1.95 -5.95 -13.14
N ASP A 32 -0.68 -5.69 -12.85
CA ASP A 32 0.21 -6.66 -12.27
C ASP A 32 -0.44 -7.06 -10.96
N GLU A 33 -0.61 -8.32 -10.76
CA GLU A 33 -1.20 -8.90 -9.57
C GLU A 33 -0.60 -8.21 -8.35
N MET A 34 -1.39 -7.39 -7.70
CA MET A 34 -0.94 -6.53 -6.61
C MET A 34 -1.66 -6.89 -5.32
N VAL A 35 -0.89 -7.15 -4.30
CA VAL A 35 -1.38 -7.20 -2.92
C VAL A 35 -0.86 -5.99 -2.19
N SER A 36 -1.74 -5.17 -1.68
CA SER A 36 -1.39 -3.94 -0.96
C SER A 36 -2.22 -3.78 0.30
N GLY A 37 -1.84 -2.85 1.13
CA GLY A 37 -2.60 -2.54 2.34
C GLY A 37 -1.86 -1.62 3.28
N MET A 38 -2.41 -1.49 4.47
CA MET A 38 -1.82 -0.71 5.55
C MET A 38 -1.67 -1.57 6.80
N VAL A 39 -0.62 -1.30 7.55
CA VAL A 39 -0.39 -1.90 8.86
C VAL A 39 -0.47 -0.81 9.92
N MET A 40 -1.26 -1.07 10.94
CA MET A 40 -1.52 -0.13 12.03
C MET A 40 -1.29 -0.81 13.38
N ASP A 41 -1.00 0.01 14.39
CA ASP A 41 -1.08 -0.41 15.78
C ASP A 41 -2.54 -0.71 16.15
N MET A 42 -2.77 -1.84 16.82
CA MET A 42 -4.11 -2.29 17.16
C MET A 42 -4.82 -1.34 18.13
N ASP A 43 -4.09 -0.77 19.08
CA ASP A 43 -4.66 0.06 20.15
C ASP A 43 -4.74 1.54 19.76
N SER A 44 -3.63 2.09 19.29
CA SER A 44 -3.54 3.51 18.94
C SER A 44 -4.08 3.86 17.56
N LYS A 45 -4.23 2.85 16.68
CA LYS A 45 -4.59 3.02 15.25
C LYS A 45 -3.61 3.87 14.46
N LYS A 46 -2.39 4.05 14.96
CA LYS A 46 -1.33 4.75 14.25
C LYS A 46 -0.67 3.84 13.21
N PRO A 47 -0.28 4.38 12.06
CA PRO A 47 0.42 3.61 11.05
C PRO A 47 1.78 3.11 11.58
N LEU A 48 2.14 1.90 11.22
CA LEU A 48 3.40 1.26 11.60
C LEU A 48 4.38 1.25 10.44
N LYS A 49 5.48 1.95 10.64
CA LYS A 49 6.63 1.98 9.73
C LYS A 49 7.54 0.77 9.96
N ASP A 50 8.27 0.38 8.91
CA ASP A 50 9.29 -0.67 8.96
C ASP A 50 8.78 -2.04 9.46
N VAL A 51 7.54 -2.34 9.19
CA VAL A 51 6.99 -3.69 9.37
C VAL A 51 7.52 -4.57 8.23
N ASN A 52 8.14 -5.67 8.59
CA ASN A 52 8.60 -6.65 7.62
C ASN A 52 7.45 -7.59 7.26
N ILE A 53 7.14 -7.65 5.98
CA ILE A 53 6.05 -8.49 5.47
C ILE A 53 6.64 -9.50 4.51
N THR A 54 6.49 -10.77 4.84
CA THR A 54 6.96 -11.87 4.01
C THR A 54 5.79 -12.56 3.34
N ALA A 55 5.82 -12.63 2.01
CA ALA A 55 4.86 -13.41 1.22
C ALA A 55 5.43 -14.81 0.98
N ILE A 56 4.71 -15.83 1.44
CA ILE A 56 5.11 -17.24 1.37
C ILE A 56 4.13 -17.99 0.48
N LEU A 57 4.64 -18.65 -0.54
CA LEU A 57 3.91 -19.52 -1.45
C LEU A 57 4.49 -20.93 -1.37
N ASN A 58 3.67 -21.95 -1.13
CA ASN A 58 4.11 -23.35 -1.03
C ASN A 58 5.31 -23.54 -0.09
N SER A 59 5.25 -22.94 1.10
CA SER A 59 6.31 -22.96 2.11
C SER A 59 7.63 -22.28 1.68
N LYS A 60 7.62 -21.59 0.55
CA LYS A 60 8.77 -20.82 0.06
C LYS A 60 8.51 -19.32 0.20
N ARG A 61 9.53 -18.62 0.67
CA ARG A 61 9.53 -17.16 0.70
C ARG A 61 9.68 -16.62 -0.72
N GLU A 62 8.63 -15.98 -1.23
CA GLU A 62 8.64 -15.43 -2.59
C GLU A 62 9.08 -13.97 -2.61
N LYS A 63 8.49 -13.14 -1.76
CA LYS A 63 8.80 -11.70 -1.69
C LYS A 63 8.76 -11.19 -0.27
N ILE A 64 9.49 -10.11 -0.05
CA ILE A 64 9.51 -9.35 1.20
C ILE A 64 9.20 -7.90 0.87
N ALA A 65 8.38 -7.25 1.69
CA ALA A 65 8.10 -5.83 1.65
C ALA A 65 8.27 -5.21 3.03
N LEU A 66 8.53 -3.91 3.05
CA LEU A 66 8.55 -3.10 4.25
C LEU A 66 7.48 -2.03 4.17
N THR A 67 6.82 -1.73 5.28
CA THR A 67 5.89 -0.62 5.32
C THR A 67 6.63 0.72 5.30
N ASP A 68 6.01 1.70 4.64
CA ASP A 68 6.48 3.08 4.61
C ASP A 68 6.08 3.88 5.85
N MET A 69 6.36 5.18 5.86
CA MET A 69 6.02 6.08 6.97
C MET A 69 4.51 6.15 7.25
N ASN A 70 3.68 5.84 6.27
CA ASN A 70 2.22 5.83 6.38
C ASN A 70 1.67 4.43 6.68
N GLY A 71 2.54 3.47 6.96
CA GLY A 71 2.16 2.08 7.21
C GLY A 71 1.75 1.31 5.96
N GLY A 72 1.90 1.90 4.79
CA GLY A 72 1.54 1.28 3.52
C GLY A 72 2.56 0.25 3.05
N TYR A 73 2.09 -0.82 2.44
CA TYR A 73 2.91 -1.82 1.79
C TYR A 73 2.29 -2.28 0.47
N SER A 74 3.11 -2.80 -0.42
CA SER A 74 2.64 -3.40 -1.66
C SER A 74 3.58 -4.50 -2.13
N PHE A 75 2.97 -5.55 -2.68
CA PHE A 75 3.65 -6.57 -3.46
C PHE A 75 3.13 -6.48 -4.89
N ILE A 76 4.02 -6.31 -5.82
CA ILE A 76 3.72 -6.31 -7.26
C ILE A 76 4.25 -7.58 -7.89
N MET A 77 3.61 -8.03 -8.96
CA MET A 77 4.05 -9.20 -9.74
C MET A 77 4.17 -10.49 -8.90
N LEU A 78 3.19 -10.74 -8.04
CA LEU A 78 3.09 -12.02 -7.35
C LEU A 78 2.57 -13.08 -8.32
N LYS A 79 3.14 -14.27 -8.24
CA LYS A 79 2.62 -15.43 -8.99
C LYS A 79 1.23 -15.78 -8.48
N PRO A 80 0.31 -16.22 -9.34
CA PRO A 80 -0.98 -16.73 -8.88
C PRO A 80 -0.81 -17.89 -7.91
N GLY A 81 -1.61 -17.90 -6.87
CA GLY A 81 -1.61 -18.97 -5.88
C GLY A 81 -2.13 -18.51 -4.52
N THR A 82 -2.07 -19.42 -3.55
CA THR A 82 -2.49 -19.14 -2.18
C THR A 82 -1.28 -18.82 -1.32
N TYR A 83 -1.26 -17.61 -0.80
CA TYR A 83 -0.15 -17.09 0.00
C TYR A 83 -0.46 -17.08 1.49
N LYS A 84 0.62 -17.14 2.25
CA LYS A 84 0.66 -16.78 3.65
C LYS A 84 1.46 -15.47 3.77
N LEU A 85 0.88 -14.45 4.38
CA LEU A 85 1.56 -13.20 4.68
C LEU A 85 1.94 -13.18 6.15
N VAL A 86 3.20 -12.95 6.43
CA VAL A 86 3.74 -12.86 7.79
C VAL A 86 4.19 -11.43 8.05
N PHE A 87 3.62 -10.82 9.07
CA PHE A 87 3.90 -9.44 9.48
C PHE A 87 4.72 -9.45 10.77
N GLU A 88 5.90 -8.86 10.72
CA GLU A 88 6.84 -8.84 11.83
C GLU A 88 7.38 -7.43 12.07
N LYS A 89 7.36 -7.00 13.31
CA LYS A 89 7.99 -5.77 13.77
C LYS A 89 8.48 -5.95 15.20
N GLU A 90 9.65 -5.42 15.50
CA GLU A 90 10.17 -5.38 16.87
C GLU A 90 9.19 -4.65 17.80
N GLY A 91 8.92 -5.23 18.97
CA GLY A 91 7.95 -4.70 19.92
C GLY A 91 6.50 -5.07 19.66
N TYR A 92 6.22 -5.81 18.61
CA TYR A 92 4.89 -6.25 18.21
C TYR A 92 4.80 -7.77 18.10
N LYS A 93 3.62 -8.31 18.35
CA LYS A 93 3.36 -9.72 18.10
C LYS A 93 3.29 -9.97 16.60
N LYS A 94 3.89 -11.07 16.18
CA LYS A 94 3.79 -11.55 14.80
C LYS A 94 2.33 -11.78 14.42
N VAL A 95 1.92 -11.26 13.28
CA VAL A 95 0.60 -11.50 12.69
C VAL A 95 0.76 -12.33 11.42
N ILE A 96 -0.04 -13.35 11.29
CA ILE A 96 -0.05 -14.23 10.12
C ILE A 96 -1.42 -14.17 9.47
N LYS A 97 -1.45 -13.83 8.18
CA LYS A 97 -2.65 -13.89 7.35
C LYS A 97 -2.51 -15.07 6.40
N GLU A 98 -3.32 -16.09 6.61
CA GLU A 98 -3.32 -17.29 5.77
C GLU A 98 -4.38 -17.21 4.67
N ARG A 99 -4.25 -18.08 3.68
CA ARG A 99 -5.22 -18.26 2.59
C ARG A 99 -5.49 -16.97 1.80
N VAL A 100 -4.43 -16.24 1.52
CA VAL A 100 -4.50 -15.07 0.64
C VAL A 100 -4.44 -15.57 -0.80
N LEU A 101 -5.58 -15.59 -1.47
CA LEU A 101 -5.67 -16.06 -2.84
C LEU A 101 -5.33 -14.94 -3.82
N VAL A 102 -4.20 -15.08 -4.49
CA VAL A 102 -3.78 -14.19 -5.57
C VAL A 102 -4.15 -14.81 -6.90
N LYS A 103 -4.97 -14.11 -7.67
CA LYS A 103 -5.39 -14.51 -9.03
C LYS A 103 -4.79 -13.56 -10.05
N ASN A 104 -4.66 -14.04 -11.29
CA ASN A 104 -4.21 -13.21 -12.40
C ASN A 104 -5.07 -11.94 -12.54
N LYS A 105 -4.43 -10.81 -12.75
CA LYS A 105 -5.06 -9.50 -12.97
C LYS A 105 -5.99 -9.05 -11.84
N THR A 106 -5.70 -9.45 -10.60
CA THR A 106 -6.50 -9.09 -9.43
C THR A 106 -5.66 -8.28 -8.47
N SER A 107 -6.21 -7.16 -8.02
CA SER A 107 -5.66 -6.37 -6.94
C SER A 107 -6.38 -6.69 -5.64
N LEU A 108 -5.62 -7.00 -4.59
CA LEU A 108 -6.14 -7.27 -3.24
C LEU A 108 -5.67 -6.21 -2.27
N GLN A 109 -6.57 -5.74 -1.42
CA GLN A 109 -6.24 -4.83 -0.33
C GLN A 109 -6.44 -5.54 1.01
N ILE A 110 -5.37 -5.65 1.79
CA ILE A 110 -5.36 -6.33 3.09
C ILE A 110 -4.76 -5.39 4.12
N ASN A 111 -5.60 -4.90 5.02
CA ASN A 111 -5.18 -4.06 6.13
C ASN A 111 -5.02 -4.91 7.38
N ILE A 112 -3.96 -4.66 8.14
CA ILE A 112 -3.57 -5.45 9.31
C ILE A 112 -3.42 -4.54 10.52
N GLU A 113 -3.90 -5.01 11.65
CA GLU A 113 -3.65 -4.41 12.96
C GLU A 113 -2.72 -5.32 13.76
N MET A 114 -1.62 -4.76 14.26
CA MET A 114 -0.63 -5.49 15.03
C MET A 114 -0.74 -5.13 16.50
N PRO A 115 -0.93 -6.11 17.39
CA PRO A 115 -0.89 -5.88 18.83
C PRO A 115 0.55 -5.70 19.32
N GLU A 116 0.77 -4.76 20.21
CA GLU A 116 2.06 -4.62 20.89
C GLU A 116 2.39 -5.86 21.73
N PHE A 117 3.67 -6.18 21.78
CA PHE A 117 4.16 -7.19 22.69
C PHE A 117 4.38 -6.59 24.07
N ILE A 118 3.38 -6.65 24.91
CA ILE A 118 3.46 -6.18 26.29
C ILE A 118 4.12 -7.28 27.11
N LEU A 119 5.38 -7.05 27.49
CA LEU A 119 5.96 -7.79 28.60
C LEU A 119 5.25 -7.30 29.85
N PHE A 120 4.29 -8.06 30.35
CA PHE A 120 3.84 -7.89 31.72
C PHE A 120 5.05 -8.18 32.60
N SER A 121 5.77 -7.12 32.98
CA SER A 121 6.60 -7.19 34.15
C SER A 121 5.62 -7.51 35.28
N GLU A 122 5.64 -8.73 35.78
CA GLU A 122 4.98 -9.11 37.01
C GLU A 122 5.63 -8.37 38.17
N ARG A 123 5.51 -7.05 38.18
CA ARG A 123 5.49 -6.33 39.46
C ARG A 123 4.05 -6.34 39.92
N GLY A 124 3.59 -7.53 40.25
CA GLY A 124 2.49 -7.66 41.18
C GLY A 124 2.82 -6.80 42.41
N PRO A 125 1.82 -6.19 43.06
CA PRO A 125 2.04 -5.51 44.32
C PRO A 125 2.83 -6.47 45.20
N SER A 126 4.03 -6.04 45.65
CA SER A 126 4.90 -6.86 46.44
C SER A 126 4.08 -7.36 47.64
N ALA A 127 4.05 -8.67 47.82
CA ALA A 127 3.30 -9.35 48.88
C ALA A 127 3.76 -8.92 50.29
N TRP A 128 4.62 -7.95 50.40
CA TRP A 128 5.21 -7.43 51.64
C TRP A 128 4.30 -6.46 52.40
N HIS A 129 3.21 -5.98 51.81
CA HIS A 129 2.29 -5.06 52.49
C HIS A 129 1.22 -5.74 53.32
N PHE A 130 1.20 -7.09 53.39
CA PHE A 130 0.19 -7.82 54.17
C PHE A 130 0.55 -8.05 55.63
N PHE A 131 1.71 -7.62 56.11
CA PHE A 131 2.17 -7.91 57.48
C PHE A 131 2.57 -6.68 58.29
N ASP A 132 2.14 -5.50 57.94
CA ASP A 132 2.24 -4.33 58.82
C ASP A 132 0.95 -4.19 59.62
N TYR A 133 1.03 -4.77 60.83
CA TYR A 133 0.13 -4.40 61.91
C TYR A 133 0.81 -3.39 62.81
#